data_93ae4fd02accbe3a91dc267c1ffd8918
#
_entry.id   93ae4fd02accbe3a91dc267c1ffd8918
#
_cell.length_a   1.000
_cell.length_b   1.000
_cell.length_c   1.000
_cell.angle_alpha   90.00
_cell.angle_beta   90.00
_cell.angle_gamma   90.00
#
_symmetry.space_group_name_H-M   'P 1'
#
loop_
_entity.id
_entity.type
_entity.pdbx_description
1 polymer ?
#
loop_
_entity_poly.entity_id
_entity_poly.type
_entity_poly.pdbx_seq_one_letter_code
_entity_poly.pdbx_strand_id
1 'polypeptide(L)'
;RHKKTGARVALVSNDDENKVFYIGFRTTPKDSTGVAHILEHSVLCGSKEFPVKDPFVELVKGSLNTFLNAMTYPDKTVYPVASCNDKDFQNLMHVYLDAVFYPNIYKNESIFRQEGWHYELEGDNEELKVNGVVYNEMKGAFSSPDDVLEREIMNSLYPHTTYGCESGGDPEAIPELTYEEFLN
;
A
#
# COMPACT_ATOMS: atom_id res chain seq x y z
N ARG A 1 -4.10 -23.62 8.86
CA ARG A 1 -2.91 -22.83 9.19
C ARG A 1 -1.71 -23.30 8.38
N HIS A 2 -0.90 -22.37 7.93
CA HIS A 2 0.37 -22.69 7.29
C HIS A 2 1.34 -23.30 8.30
N LYS A 3 1.89 -24.48 8.00
CA LYS A 3 2.64 -25.28 8.99
C LYS A 3 3.91 -24.60 9.53
N LYS A 4 4.65 -23.86 8.68
CA LYS A 4 5.89 -23.17 9.09
C LYS A 4 5.65 -21.88 9.85
N THR A 5 4.73 -21.03 9.37
CA THR A 5 4.57 -19.66 9.88
C THR A 5 3.38 -19.51 10.84
N GLY A 6 2.50 -20.50 10.92
CA GLY A 6 1.26 -20.41 11.69
C GLY A 6 0.19 -19.49 11.05
N ALA A 7 0.46 -18.89 9.89
CA ALA A 7 -0.47 -18.00 9.20
C ALA A 7 -1.85 -18.67 9.03
N ARG A 8 -2.89 -17.91 9.25
CA ARG A 8 -4.26 -18.39 9.10
C ARG A 8 -4.65 -18.38 7.63
N VAL A 9 -5.26 -19.46 7.17
CA VAL A 9 -5.81 -19.59 5.83
C VAL A 9 -7.27 -19.94 5.95
N ALA A 10 -8.14 -19.21 5.30
CA ALA A 10 -9.56 -19.52 5.16
C ALA A 10 -9.83 -19.91 3.70
N LEU A 11 -10.49 -21.04 3.51
CA LEU A 11 -11.00 -21.48 2.21
C LEU A 11 -12.51 -21.44 2.30
N VAL A 12 -13.11 -20.61 1.47
CA VAL A 12 -14.59 -20.48 1.38
C VAL A 12 -15.00 -21.03 0.02
N SER A 13 -15.87 -22.05 0.02
CA SER A 13 -16.45 -22.61 -1.19
C SER A 13 -17.90 -22.20 -1.27
N ASN A 14 -18.31 -21.70 -2.44
CA ASN A 14 -19.69 -21.31 -2.75
C ASN A 14 -19.97 -21.54 -4.25
N ASP A 15 -21.15 -21.16 -4.71
CA ASP A 15 -21.59 -21.33 -6.10
C ASP A 15 -21.28 -20.09 -6.97
N ASP A 16 -20.52 -19.12 -6.47
CA ASP A 16 -20.10 -17.94 -7.23
C ASP A 16 -18.93 -18.30 -8.17
N GLU A 17 -19.06 -17.94 -9.44
CA GLU A 17 -18.00 -18.12 -10.43
C GLU A 17 -16.81 -17.18 -10.20
N ASN A 18 -17.01 -16.08 -9.47
CA ASN A 18 -15.98 -15.09 -9.18
C ASN A 18 -15.08 -15.55 -8.04
N LYS A 19 -13.87 -15.94 -8.37
CA LYS A 19 -12.86 -16.40 -7.41
C LYS A 19 -12.13 -15.22 -6.81
N VAL A 20 -12.02 -15.20 -5.49
CA VAL A 20 -11.35 -14.13 -4.75
C VAL A 20 -10.13 -14.69 -4.04
N PHE A 21 -8.98 -14.05 -4.25
CA PHE A 21 -7.80 -14.19 -3.41
C PHE A 21 -7.63 -12.92 -2.58
N TYR A 22 -7.35 -13.09 -1.31
CA TYR A 22 -7.18 -11.98 -0.37
C TYR A 22 -6.03 -12.32 0.57
N ILE A 23 -4.97 -11.52 0.55
CA ILE A 23 -3.89 -11.62 1.52
C ILE A 23 -3.84 -10.33 2.35
N GLY A 24 -3.77 -10.49 3.67
CA GLY A 24 -3.76 -9.37 4.60
C GLY A 24 -2.69 -9.51 5.66
N PHE A 25 -2.12 -8.38 6.01
CA PHE A 25 -1.10 -8.23 7.04
C PHE A 25 -1.61 -7.29 8.13
N ARG A 26 -1.27 -7.59 9.38
CA ARG A 26 -1.47 -6.63 10.45
C ARG A 26 -0.40 -5.54 10.33
N THR A 27 -0.81 -4.33 10.07
CA THR A 27 0.03 -3.14 9.99
C THR A 27 -0.50 -2.12 10.99
N THR A 28 0.12 -2.06 12.15
CA THR A 28 -0.28 -1.17 13.25
C THR A 28 0.70 -0.01 13.33
N PRO A 29 0.36 1.17 12.80
CA PRO A 29 1.26 2.31 12.81
C PRO A 29 1.58 2.75 14.24
N LYS A 30 2.79 3.26 14.44
CA LYS A 30 3.27 3.83 15.70
C LYS A 30 3.28 5.35 15.67
N ASP A 31 3.21 5.91 14.48
CA ASP A 31 3.22 7.34 14.16
C ASP A 31 2.40 7.61 12.90
N SER A 32 2.37 8.84 12.45
CA SER A 32 1.61 9.27 11.28
C SER A 32 2.48 9.46 10.02
N THR A 33 3.64 8.79 9.91
CA THR A 33 4.50 8.88 8.72
C THR A 33 3.96 8.12 7.51
N GLY A 34 2.88 7.34 7.67
CA GLY A 34 2.24 6.61 6.58
C GLY A 34 3.04 5.42 6.07
N VAL A 35 3.96 4.86 6.87
CA VAL A 35 4.84 3.76 6.45
C VAL A 35 4.07 2.58 5.85
N ALA A 36 2.92 2.22 6.41
CA ALA A 36 2.10 1.11 5.93
C ALA A 36 1.47 1.40 4.55
N HIS A 37 1.05 2.64 4.30
CA HIS A 37 0.48 3.10 3.04
C HIS A 37 1.56 3.19 1.95
N ILE A 38 2.71 3.77 2.28
CA ILE A 38 3.86 3.81 1.36
C ILE A 38 4.33 2.39 1.01
N LEU A 39 4.32 1.47 1.98
CA LEU A 39 4.66 0.06 1.75
C LEU A 39 3.63 -0.62 0.84
N GLU A 40 2.33 -0.34 1.02
CA GLU A 40 1.26 -0.85 0.18
C GLU A 40 1.51 -0.53 -1.30
N HIS A 41 1.78 0.73 -1.64
CA HIS A 41 2.12 1.17 -2.98
C HIS A 41 3.44 0.54 -3.46
N SER A 42 4.46 0.62 -2.64
CA SER A 42 5.84 0.25 -3.00
C SER A 42 6.02 -1.23 -3.35
N VAL A 43 5.32 -2.15 -2.68
CA VAL A 43 5.43 -3.59 -2.99
C VAL A 43 4.86 -3.94 -4.35
N LEU A 44 3.96 -3.11 -4.90
CA LEU A 44 3.38 -3.28 -6.22
C LEU A 44 4.24 -2.66 -7.34
N CYS A 45 5.38 -2.05 -7.02
CA CYS A 45 6.30 -1.42 -7.98
C CYS A 45 7.42 -2.37 -8.46
N GLY A 46 7.14 -3.66 -8.55
CA GLY A 46 8.04 -4.68 -9.03
C GLY A 46 8.54 -5.64 -7.94
N SER A 47 8.76 -6.86 -8.35
CA SER A 47 9.10 -7.98 -7.49
C SER A 47 10.14 -8.89 -8.14
N LYS A 48 10.50 -9.97 -7.46
CA LYS A 48 11.56 -10.89 -7.89
C LYS A 48 11.29 -11.52 -9.26
N GLU A 49 10.08 -12.03 -9.49
CA GLU A 49 9.70 -12.69 -10.74
C GLU A 49 9.09 -11.70 -11.75
N PHE A 50 8.55 -10.59 -11.25
CA PHE A 50 7.94 -9.54 -12.06
C PHE A 50 8.67 -8.20 -11.86
N PRO A 51 9.93 -8.08 -12.36
CA PRO A 51 10.79 -6.89 -12.11
C PRO A 51 10.46 -5.71 -13.03
N VAL A 52 9.20 -5.58 -13.46
CA VAL A 52 8.72 -4.44 -14.26
C VAL A 52 8.39 -3.27 -13.34
N LYS A 53 8.46 -2.05 -13.88
CA LYS A 53 8.29 -0.82 -13.09
C LYS A 53 6.91 -0.72 -12.43
N ASP A 54 5.89 -1.19 -13.11
CA ASP A 54 4.50 -1.09 -12.66
C ASP A 54 3.68 -2.31 -13.10
N PRO A 55 3.89 -3.47 -12.45
CA PRO A 55 3.14 -4.68 -12.78
C PRO A 55 1.63 -4.53 -12.51
N PHE A 56 1.24 -3.66 -11.57
CA PHE A 56 -0.15 -3.39 -11.25
C PHE A 56 -0.90 -2.79 -12.46
N VAL A 57 -0.36 -1.77 -13.10
CA VAL A 57 -0.95 -1.14 -14.29
C VAL A 57 -1.04 -2.12 -15.45
N GLU A 58 -0.02 -2.98 -15.63
CA GLU A 58 -0.05 -4.02 -16.65
C GLU A 58 -1.16 -5.05 -16.39
N LEU A 59 -1.39 -5.43 -15.12
CA LEU A 59 -2.49 -6.31 -14.74
C LEU A 59 -3.86 -5.66 -14.96
N VAL A 60 -4.02 -4.39 -14.59
CA VAL A 60 -5.28 -3.66 -14.81
C VAL A 60 -5.65 -3.64 -16.31
N LYS A 61 -4.66 -3.48 -17.19
CA LYS A 61 -4.87 -3.41 -18.63
C LYS A 61 -4.98 -4.77 -19.32
N GLY A 62 -4.28 -5.77 -18.82
CA GLY A 62 -4.03 -7.03 -19.54
C GLY A 62 -4.72 -8.24 -18.96
N SER A 63 -5.25 -8.21 -17.74
CA SER A 63 -5.94 -9.35 -17.13
C SER A 63 -7.46 -9.29 -17.29
N LEU A 64 -8.11 -10.43 -17.01
CA LEU A 64 -9.58 -10.57 -16.97
C LEU A 64 -10.11 -10.34 -15.55
N ASN A 65 -9.41 -9.55 -14.75
CA ASN A 65 -9.80 -9.29 -13.38
C ASN A 65 -11.21 -8.68 -13.27
N THR A 66 -11.95 -9.11 -12.27
CA THR A 66 -13.21 -8.49 -11.86
C THR A 66 -13.02 -7.52 -10.70
N PHE A 67 -11.91 -7.69 -9.97
CA PHE A 67 -11.48 -6.78 -8.91
C PHE A 67 -9.96 -6.87 -8.76
N LEU A 68 -9.31 -5.73 -8.64
CA LEU A 68 -7.88 -5.60 -8.41
C LEU A 68 -7.64 -4.35 -7.56
N ASN A 69 -7.06 -4.51 -6.37
CA ASN A 69 -6.79 -3.38 -5.48
C ASN A 69 -5.72 -3.71 -4.43
N ALA A 70 -5.29 -2.70 -3.72
CA ALA A 70 -4.60 -2.76 -2.44
C ALA A 70 -5.22 -1.69 -1.53
N MET A 71 -5.25 -1.91 -0.24
CA MET A 71 -5.89 -1.00 0.71
C MET A 71 -5.19 -1.03 2.06
N THR A 72 -4.86 0.15 2.57
CA THR A 72 -4.36 0.34 3.93
C THR A 72 -5.48 0.86 4.85
N TYR A 73 -5.72 0.13 5.92
CA TYR A 73 -6.63 0.46 6.99
C TYR A 73 -5.86 0.84 8.26
N PRO A 74 -6.52 1.36 9.29
CA PRO A 74 -5.82 1.77 10.53
C PRO A 74 -5.00 0.67 11.22
N ASP A 75 -5.28 -0.61 10.99
CA ASP A 75 -4.62 -1.73 11.67
C ASP A 75 -4.20 -2.88 10.75
N LYS A 76 -4.43 -2.75 9.44
CA LYS A 76 -4.10 -3.80 8.46
C LYS A 76 -3.91 -3.23 7.07
N THR A 77 -3.13 -3.94 6.27
CA THR A 77 -3.00 -3.70 4.83
C THR A 77 -3.36 -4.97 4.08
N VAL A 78 -4.14 -4.85 3.02
CA VAL A 78 -4.73 -5.98 2.31
C VAL A 78 -4.57 -5.84 0.80
N TYR A 79 -4.40 -6.98 0.13
CA TYR A 79 -4.19 -7.08 -1.30
C TYR A 79 -5.19 -8.07 -1.89
N PRO A 80 -6.40 -7.62 -2.23
CA PRO A 80 -7.44 -8.44 -2.85
C PRO A 80 -7.35 -8.46 -4.36
N VAL A 81 -7.59 -9.64 -4.96
CA VAL A 81 -7.81 -9.79 -6.41
C VAL A 81 -8.94 -10.77 -6.67
N ALA A 82 -9.66 -10.57 -7.76
CA ALA A 82 -10.72 -11.47 -8.17
C ALA A 82 -10.78 -11.65 -9.70
N SER A 83 -11.17 -12.83 -10.12
CA SER A 83 -11.43 -13.15 -11.55
C SER A 83 -12.39 -14.33 -11.66
N CYS A 84 -13.27 -14.28 -12.66
CA CYS A 84 -14.10 -15.45 -13.06
C CYS A 84 -13.28 -16.48 -13.87
N ASN A 85 -12.17 -16.09 -14.48
CA ASN A 85 -11.32 -16.97 -15.25
C ASN A 85 -10.28 -17.66 -14.37
N ASP A 86 -10.22 -19.00 -14.38
CA ASP A 86 -9.34 -19.80 -13.52
C ASP A 86 -7.86 -19.50 -13.76
N LYS A 87 -7.46 -19.39 -15.02
CA LYS A 87 -6.06 -19.13 -15.37
C LYS A 87 -5.63 -17.74 -14.97
N ASP A 88 -6.46 -16.76 -15.22
CA ASP A 88 -6.23 -15.36 -14.83
C ASP A 88 -6.17 -15.22 -13.31
N PHE A 89 -7.10 -15.85 -12.59
CA PHE A 89 -7.09 -15.88 -11.13
C PHE A 89 -5.77 -16.43 -10.55
N GLN A 90 -5.27 -17.53 -11.12
CA GLN A 90 -3.99 -18.10 -10.69
C GLN A 90 -2.81 -17.16 -10.98
N ASN A 91 -2.81 -16.48 -12.13
CA ASN A 91 -1.79 -15.51 -12.48
C ASN A 91 -1.83 -14.31 -11.54
N LEU A 92 -3.01 -13.74 -11.29
CA LEU A 92 -3.18 -12.62 -10.35
C LEU A 92 -2.69 -12.97 -8.95
N MET A 93 -3.10 -14.14 -8.44
CA MET A 93 -2.63 -14.64 -7.15
C MET A 93 -1.10 -14.80 -7.10
N HIS A 94 -0.50 -15.32 -8.16
CA HIS A 94 0.97 -15.50 -8.24
C HIS A 94 1.69 -14.15 -8.23
N VAL A 95 1.25 -13.18 -9.05
CA VAL A 95 1.85 -11.84 -9.09
C VAL A 95 1.76 -11.15 -7.72
N TYR A 96 0.60 -11.21 -7.08
CA TYR A 96 0.40 -10.58 -5.77
C TYR A 96 1.21 -11.26 -4.67
N LEU A 97 1.33 -12.59 -4.68
CA LEU A 97 2.18 -13.31 -3.73
C LEU A 97 3.67 -12.97 -3.91
N ASP A 98 4.15 -12.89 -5.16
CA ASP A 98 5.54 -12.49 -5.41
C ASP A 98 5.78 -11.02 -5.00
N ALA A 99 4.84 -10.13 -5.32
CA ALA A 99 4.92 -8.73 -4.92
C ALA A 99 5.05 -8.55 -3.41
N VAL A 100 4.17 -9.17 -2.62
CA VAL A 100 4.16 -8.96 -1.16
C VAL A 100 5.25 -9.71 -0.40
N PHE A 101 5.77 -10.83 -0.96
CA PHE A 101 6.81 -11.61 -0.29
C PHE A 101 8.23 -11.35 -0.80
N TYR A 102 8.38 -10.86 -2.02
CA TYR A 102 9.68 -10.63 -2.67
C TYR A 102 9.74 -9.29 -3.40
N PRO A 103 9.31 -8.17 -2.78
CA PRO A 103 9.31 -6.86 -3.42
C PRO A 103 10.73 -6.37 -3.68
N ASN A 104 10.88 -5.52 -4.69
CA ASN A 104 12.16 -4.91 -5.05
C ASN A 104 12.55 -3.72 -4.16
N ILE A 105 11.74 -3.37 -3.16
CA ILE A 105 11.99 -2.24 -2.23
C ILE A 105 13.35 -2.32 -1.53
N TYR A 106 13.82 -3.53 -1.23
CA TYR A 106 15.14 -3.75 -0.59
C TYR A 106 16.34 -3.52 -1.52
N LYS A 107 16.11 -3.41 -2.82
CA LYS A 107 17.15 -3.29 -3.84
C LYS A 107 17.13 -1.95 -4.55
N ASN A 108 16.04 -1.22 -4.45
CA ASN A 108 15.82 -0.01 -5.22
C ASN A 108 15.11 1.06 -4.37
N GLU A 109 15.90 1.97 -3.81
CA GLU A 109 15.41 3.12 -3.05
C GLU A 109 14.51 4.04 -3.89
N SER A 110 14.67 4.07 -5.22
CA SER A 110 13.84 4.93 -6.08
C SER A 110 12.36 4.60 -5.99
N ILE A 111 11.99 3.36 -5.63
CA ILE A 111 10.59 2.98 -5.39
C ILE A 111 10.03 3.77 -4.21
N PHE A 112 10.74 3.77 -3.08
CA PHE A 112 10.36 4.55 -1.90
C PHE A 112 10.28 6.05 -2.21
N ARG A 113 11.26 6.58 -2.97
CA ARG A 113 11.27 8.00 -3.35
C ARG A 113 10.11 8.37 -4.25
N GLN A 114 9.72 7.49 -5.16
CA GLN A 114 8.57 7.70 -6.06
C GLN A 114 7.25 7.59 -5.31
N GLU A 115 7.05 6.49 -4.54
CA GLU A 115 5.77 6.20 -3.92
C GLU A 115 5.56 6.99 -2.61
N GLY A 116 6.59 7.14 -1.81
CA GLY A 116 6.53 7.88 -0.55
C GLY A 116 6.70 9.37 -0.73
N TRP A 117 7.95 9.82 -0.71
CA TRP A 117 8.27 11.23 -0.85
C TRP A 117 9.71 11.47 -1.30
N HIS A 118 9.94 12.61 -1.94
CA HIS A 118 11.26 13.13 -2.33
C HIS A 118 11.22 14.65 -2.48
N TYR A 119 12.39 15.26 -2.50
CA TYR A 119 12.50 16.66 -2.89
C TYR A 119 12.59 16.80 -4.40
N GLU A 120 11.86 17.74 -4.95
CA GLU A 120 11.85 18.10 -6.37
C GLU A 120 12.10 19.60 -6.56
N LEU A 121 12.90 19.96 -7.56
CA LEU A 121 13.08 21.34 -7.99
C LEU A 121 12.09 21.63 -9.12
N GLU A 122 11.21 22.61 -8.92
CA GLU A 122 10.23 22.98 -9.93
C GLU A 122 10.64 24.24 -10.69
N GLY A 123 11.02 24.03 -11.95
CA GLY A 123 11.31 25.09 -12.91
C GLY A 123 12.61 25.86 -12.67
N ASP A 124 12.75 26.98 -13.43
CA ASP A 124 13.97 27.81 -13.40
C ASP A 124 14.13 28.65 -12.10
N ASN A 125 13.12 28.68 -11.24
CA ASN A 125 13.13 29.45 -9.98
C ASN A 125 13.69 28.65 -8.78
N GLU A 126 14.08 27.39 -8.98
CA GLU A 126 14.73 26.56 -7.97
C GLU A 126 13.94 26.45 -6.63
N GLU A 127 12.63 26.52 -6.69
CA GLU A 127 11.80 26.28 -5.49
C GLU A 127 11.80 24.79 -5.16
N LEU A 128 12.31 24.44 -3.99
CA LEU A 128 12.33 23.07 -3.50
C LEU A 128 10.95 22.69 -2.97
N LYS A 129 10.36 21.64 -3.53
CA LYS A 129 9.06 21.12 -3.11
C LYS A 129 9.18 19.66 -2.68
N VAL A 130 8.26 19.23 -1.83
CA VAL A 130 8.07 17.81 -1.52
C VAL A 130 7.06 17.24 -2.51
N ASN A 131 7.40 16.11 -3.11
CA ASN A 131 6.59 15.37 -4.07
C ASN A 131 6.65 13.87 -3.76
N GLY A 132 5.67 13.10 -4.22
CA GLY A 132 5.54 11.65 -4.02
C GLY A 132 4.10 11.22 -4.21
N VAL A 133 3.87 9.97 -4.60
CA VAL A 133 2.51 9.48 -4.89
C VAL A 133 1.65 9.54 -3.63
N VAL A 134 2.06 8.86 -2.56
CA VAL A 134 1.32 8.85 -1.28
C VAL A 134 1.29 10.25 -0.64
N TYR A 135 2.40 10.99 -0.68
CA TYR A 135 2.43 12.36 -0.17
C TYR A 135 1.36 13.24 -0.83
N ASN A 136 1.28 13.21 -2.16
CA ASN A 136 0.30 14.02 -2.90
C ASN A 136 -1.13 13.55 -2.69
N GLU A 137 -1.37 12.24 -2.60
CA GLU A 137 -2.66 11.66 -2.29
C GLU A 137 -3.15 12.13 -0.91
N MET A 138 -2.31 12.02 0.10
CA MET A 138 -2.67 12.45 1.45
C MET A 138 -2.82 13.96 1.57
N LYS A 139 -2.02 14.74 0.87
CA LYS A 139 -2.20 16.19 0.78
C LYS A 139 -3.57 16.55 0.17
N GLY A 140 -4.01 15.78 -0.83
CA GLY A 140 -5.36 15.90 -1.38
C GLY A 140 -6.45 15.55 -0.36
N ALA A 141 -6.30 14.42 0.34
CA ALA A 141 -7.24 13.98 1.39
C ALA A 141 -7.34 15.00 2.53
N PHE A 142 -6.22 15.57 2.98
CA PHE A 142 -6.20 16.62 4.02
C PHE A 142 -6.79 17.97 3.57
N SER A 143 -7.15 18.14 2.31
CA SER A 143 -7.90 19.33 1.85
C SER A 143 -9.40 19.25 2.12
N SER A 144 -9.93 18.08 2.51
CA SER A 144 -11.32 17.86 2.86
C SER A 144 -11.56 18.18 4.35
N PRO A 145 -12.46 19.13 4.69
CA PRO A 145 -12.78 19.43 6.09
C PRO A 145 -13.36 18.22 6.86
N ASP A 146 -14.14 17.38 6.20
CA ASP A 146 -14.75 16.21 6.82
C ASP A 146 -13.69 15.15 7.18
N ASP A 147 -12.71 14.94 6.28
CA ASP A 147 -11.60 14.02 6.53
C ASP A 147 -10.70 14.52 7.67
N VAL A 148 -10.45 15.82 7.75
CA VAL A 148 -9.70 16.43 8.88
C VAL A 148 -10.47 16.23 10.19
N LEU A 149 -11.79 16.48 10.18
CA LEU A 149 -12.63 16.30 11.37
C LEU A 149 -12.61 14.85 11.86
N GLU A 150 -12.70 13.86 10.96
CA GLU A 150 -12.66 12.43 11.32
C GLU A 150 -11.32 12.07 12.01
N ARG A 151 -10.21 12.54 11.47
CA ARG A 151 -8.88 12.33 12.07
C ARG A 151 -8.75 12.94 13.45
N GLU A 152 -9.19 14.18 13.61
CA GLU A 152 -9.17 14.86 14.92
C GLU A 152 -10.03 14.13 15.95
N ILE A 153 -11.19 13.61 15.54
CA ILE A 153 -12.05 12.78 16.40
C ILE A 153 -11.29 11.50 16.80
N MET A 154 -10.69 10.78 15.85
CA MET A 154 -9.97 9.54 16.14
C MET A 154 -8.76 9.78 17.04
N ASN A 155 -7.96 10.81 16.76
CA ASN A 155 -6.84 11.19 17.59
C ASN A 155 -7.28 11.57 19.02
N SER A 156 -8.35 12.34 19.15
CA SER A 156 -8.90 12.75 20.45
C SER A 156 -9.44 11.58 21.26
N LEU A 157 -10.11 10.62 20.62
CA LEU A 157 -10.71 9.47 21.30
C LEU A 157 -9.70 8.37 21.63
N TYR A 158 -8.65 8.21 20.81
CA TYR A 158 -7.69 7.11 20.89
C TYR A 158 -6.22 7.56 20.88
N PRO A 159 -5.82 8.62 21.61
CA PRO A 159 -4.51 9.28 21.45
C PRO A 159 -3.30 8.39 21.78
N HIS A 160 -3.51 7.30 22.51
CA HIS A 160 -2.45 6.38 22.96
C HIS A 160 -2.52 5.01 22.29
N THR A 161 -3.20 4.91 21.16
CA THR A 161 -3.37 3.67 20.39
C THR A 161 -3.00 3.89 18.93
N THR A 162 -2.85 2.80 18.18
CA THR A 162 -2.64 2.86 16.72
C THR A 162 -3.76 3.61 15.97
N TYR A 163 -4.97 3.66 16.54
CA TYR A 163 -6.12 4.36 15.94
C TYR A 163 -6.07 5.88 16.12
N GLY A 164 -5.17 6.38 16.95
CA GLY A 164 -4.88 7.81 17.06
C GLY A 164 -3.85 8.30 16.03
N CYS A 165 -3.17 7.38 15.33
CA CYS A 165 -2.26 7.71 14.23
C CYS A 165 -3.02 7.75 12.90
N GLU A 166 -2.57 8.62 11.98
CA GLU A 166 -3.04 8.60 10.58
C GLU A 166 -2.32 7.51 9.80
N SER A 167 -3.01 6.39 9.56
CA SER A 167 -2.42 5.23 8.88
C SER A 167 -2.07 5.49 7.42
N GLY A 168 -2.78 6.40 6.77
CA GLY A 168 -2.49 6.85 5.40
C GLY A 168 -1.26 7.75 5.33
N GLY A 169 -0.89 8.38 6.42
CA GLY A 169 0.20 9.35 6.54
C GLY A 169 -0.27 10.80 6.57
N ASP A 170 0.24 11.53 7.54
CA ASP A 170 0.06 12.98 7.63
C ASP A 170 1.07 13.67 6.69
N PRO A 171 0.64 14.56 5.78
CA PRO A 171 1.57 15.29 4.91
C PRO A 171 2.69 16.04 5.63
N GLU A 172 2.49 16.43 6.89
CA GLU A 172 3.54 17.07 7.70
C GLU A 172 4.53 16.02 8.25
N ALA A 173 4.08 14.79 8.51
CA ALA A 173 4.91 13.72 9.07
C ALA A 173 5.56 12.82 8.00
N ILE A 174 4.93 12.63 6.83
CA ILE A 174 5.46 11.77 5.75
C ILE A 174 6.93 12.10 5.40
N PRO A 175 7.35 13.40 5.29
CA PRO A 175 8.73 13.73 4.97
C PRO A 175 9.75 13.44 6.08
N GLU A 176 9.31 13.03 7.25
CA GLU A 176 10.19 12.58 8.33
C GLU A 176 10.63 11.12 8.15
N LEU A 177 9.87 10.32 7.39
CA LEU A 177 10.18 8.91 7.16
C LEU A 177 11.42 8.75 6.28
N THR A 178 12.44 8.12 6.84
CA THR A 178 13.65 7.76 6.07
C THR A 178 13.49 6.40 5.38
N TYR A 179 14.29 6.18 4.34
CA TYR A 179 14.31 4.87 3.66
C TYR A 179 14.76 3.73 4.59
N GLU A 180 15.66 4.00 5.52
CA GLU A 180 16.12 3.02 6.50
C GLU A 180 15.00 2.60 7.46
N GLU A 181 14.22 3.56 7.95
CA GLU A 181 13.05 3.31 8.81
C GLU A 181 11.95 2.57 8.06
N PHE A 182 11.72 2.94 6.79
CA PHE A 182 10.76 2.27 5.92
C PHE A 182 11.07 0.77 5.73
N LEU A 183 12.34 0.37 5.74
CA LEU A 183 12.76 -1.02 5.57
C LEU A 183 12.76 -1.84 6.87
N ASN A 184 12.58 -1.23 8.06
CA ASN A 184 12.60 -1.86 9.38
C ASN A 184 11.19 -2.12 9.94
#